data_fc485727a5fae150ecf0dd896d39308e
#
_entry.id   fc485727a5fae150ecf0dd896d39308e
#
_cell.length_a   1.000
_cell.length_b   1.000
_cell.length_c   1.000
_cell.angle_alpha   90.00
_cell.angle_beta   90.00
_cell.angle_gamma   90.00
#
_symmetry.space_group_name_H-M   'P 1'
#
loop_
_entity.id
_entity.type
_entity.pdbx_description
1 polymer ?
#
loop_
_entity_poly.entity_id
_entity_poly.type
_entity_poly.pdbx_seq_one_letter_code
_entity_poly.pdbx_strand_id
1 'polypeptide(L)'
;VARMVPDAVAHVVTYGTPAVGGPPYTLGAAEWGADVCARDAASAAHRDATDPIRVPVTAVFSRRDRVVAWPACIDRTSRRVLHVEVRSSHAGMGIDPHVWATAAAAIEGRLGATERP
;
A
#
# COMPACT_ATOMS: atom_id res chain seq x y z
N VAL A 1 -6.82 8.21 7.20
CA VAL A 1 -6.20 8.82 8.40
C VAL A 1 -4.99 9.64 7.99
N ALA A 2 -3.91 9.07 7.37
CA ALA A 2 -2.66 9.78 7.07
C ALA A 2 -2.82 11.04 6.19
N ARG A 3 -3.83 11.10 5.31
CA ARG A 3 -4.16 12.31 4.53
C ARG A 3 -4.93 13.34 5.34
N MET A 4 -5.78 12.90 6.26
CA MET A 4 -6.66 13.78 7.04
C MET A 4 -5.93 14.44 8.20
N VAL A 5 -5.02 13.74 8.83
CA VAL A 5 -4.25 14.19 10.02
C VAL A 5 -2.76 13.83 9.87
N PRO A 6 -2.08 14.38 8.86
CA PRO A 6 -0.70 14.00 8.56
C PRO A 6 0.25 14.26 9.73
N ASP A 7 0.01 15.32 10.49
CA ASP A 7 0.87 15.69 11.63
C ASP A 7 0.76 14.70 12.82
N ALA A 8 -0.30 13.89 12.85
CA ALA A 8 -0.50 12.85 13.86
C ALA A 8 0.01 11.45 13.41
N VAL A 9 0.55 11.34 12.20
CA VAL A 9 1.00 10.07 11.61
C VAL A 9 2.49 10.18 11.26
N ALA A 10 3.32 9.45 11.98
CA ALA A 10 4.76 9.46 11.74
C ALA A 10 5.15 8.63 10.49
N HIS A 11 4.46 7.53 10.22
CA HIS A 11 4.77 6.59 9.15
C HIS A 11 3.53 5.76 8.77
N VAL A 12 3.42 5.36 7.52
CA VAL A 12 2.42 4.40 7.05
C VAL A 12 3.12 3.12 6.62
N VAL A 13 2.68 1.99 7.16
CA VAL A 13 3.14 0.67 6.70
C VAL A 13 1.93 -0.07 6.13
N THR A 14 2.06 -0.56 4.91
CA THR A 14 1.06 -1.41 4.26
C THR A 14 1.67 -2.75 3.88
N TYR A 15 0.88 -3.82 3.93
CA TYR A 15 1.29 -5.12 3.41
C TYR A 15 0.13 -5.79 2.68
N GLY A 16 0.37 -6.23 1.45
CA GLY A 16 -0.66 -6.81 0.59
C GLY A 16 -1.88 -5.90 0.36
N THR A 17 -1.68 -4.59 0.42
CA THR A 17 -2.76 -3.60 0.30
C THR A 17 -2.79 -3.02 -1.11
N PRO A 18 -3.94 -3.00 -1.79
CA PRO A 18 -4.07 -2.37 -3.11
C PRO A 18 -4.05 -0.84 -2.96
N ALA A 19 -2.86 -0.28 -2.81
CA ALA A 19 -2.64 1.16 -2.65
C ALA A 19 -3.00 1.95 -3.92
N VAL A 20 -2.97 1.28 -5.09
CA VAL A 20 -3.30 1.86 -6.39
C VAL A 20 -4.45 1.09 -7.02
N GLY A 21 -5.48 1.81 -7.44
CA GLY A 21 -6.59 1.25 -8.20
C GLY A 21 -7.65 0.46 -7.42
N GLY A 22 -7.40 0.13 -6.15
CA GLY A 22 -8.40 -0.44 -5.24
C GLY A 22 -9.00 -1.80 -5.64
N PRO A 23 -10.34 -1.98 -5.50
CA PRO A 23 -11.03 -3.26 -5.61
C PRO A 23 -10.79 -4.08 -6.89
N PRO A 24 -10.65 -3.49 -8.10
CA PRO A 24 -10.45 -4.26 -9.34
C PRO A 24 -9.24 -5.20 -9.31
N TYR A 25 -8.28 -4.94 -8.45
CA TYR A 25 -7.04 -5.70 -8.34
C TYR A 25 -7.05 -6.74 -7.20
N THR A 26 -8.24 -7.09 -6.71
CA THR A 26 -8.42 -8.07 -5.63
C THR A 26 -9.33 -9.22 -6.07
N LEU A 27 -9.25 -10.36 -5.40
CA LEU A 27 -10.17 -11.48 -5.64
C LEU A 27 -11.64 -11.12 -5.39
N GLY A 28 -11.93 -10.14 -4.54
CA GLY A 28 -13.29 -9.66 -4.27
C GLY A 28 -13.91 -8.83 -5.39
N ALA A 29 -13.17 -8.47 -6.43
CA ALA A 29 -13.67 -7.63 -7.51
C ALA A 29 -14.95 -8.17 -8.19
N ALA A 30 -15.06 -9.50 -8.33
CA ALA A 30 -16.21 -10.14 -8.95
C ALA A 30 -17.51 -9.98 -8.12
N GLU A 31 -17.40 -9.83 -6.80
CA GLU A 31 -18.57 -9.68 -5.91
C GLU A 31 -19.11 -8.25 -5.90
N TRP A 32 -18.27 -7.27 -6.20
CA TRP A 32 -18.63 -5.84 -6.11
C TRP A 32 -19.23 -5.28 -7.40
N GLY A 33 -19.05 -5.98 -8.52
CA GLY A 33 -19.49 -5.55 -9.84
C GLY A 33 -18.51 -4.56 -10.50
N ALA A 34 -18.43 -4.65 -11.83
CA ALA A 34 -17.44 -3.89 -12.63
C ALA A 34 -17.59 -2.38 -12.49
N ASP A 35 -18.84 -1.87 -12.47
CA ASP A 35 -19.12 -0.43 -12.41
C ASP A 35 -18.74 0.19 -11.07
N VAL A 36 -18.95 -0.54 -9.97
CA VAL A 36 -18.53 -0.09 -8.62
C VAL A 36 -17.01 -0.07 -8.55
N CYS A 37 -16.37 -1.14 -8.99
CA CYS A 37 -14.91 -1.23 -9.03
C CYS A 37 -14.28 -0.13 -9.88
N ALA A 38 -14.84 0.19 -11.05
CA ALA A 38 -14.33 1.25 -11.92
C ALA A 38 -14.45 2.64 -11.28
N ARG A 39 -15.58 2.93 -10.62
CA ARG A 39 -15.79 4.21 -9.93
C ARG A 39 -14.85 4.37 -8.74
N ASP A 40 -14.67 3.33 -7.96
CA ASP A 40 -13.76 3.35 -6.81
C ASP A 40 -12.30 3.51 -7.26
N ALA A 41 -11.90 2.83 -8.33
CA ALA A 41 -10.58 2.98 -8.91
C ALA A 41 -10.33 4.41 -9.43
N ALA A 42 -11.29 5.00 -10.12
CA ALA A 42 -11.19 6.39 -10.60
C ALA A 42 -11.13 7.39 -9.44
N SER A 43 -11.94 7.20 -8.42
CA SER A 43 -11.94 8.03 -7.21
C SER A 43 -10.62 7.91 -6.44
N ALA A 44 -10.06 6.69 -6.33
CA ALA A 44 -8.77 6.46 -5.71
C ALA A 44 -7.65 7.15 -6.50
N ALA A 45 -7.61 6.98 -7.82
CA ALA A 45 -6.62 7.59 -8.69
C ALA A 45 -6.67 9.12 -8.63
N HIS A 46 -7.87 9.72 -8.64
CA HIS A 46 -8.05 11.15 -8.49
C HIS A 46 -7.52 11.65 -7.14
N ARG A 47 -7.89 10.99 -6.05
CA ARG A 47 -7.43 11.31 -4.69
C ARG A 47 -5.92 11.20 -4.56
N ASP A 48 -5.32 10.16 -5.13
CA ASP A 48 -3.88 9.95 -5.08
C ASP A 48 -3.11 11.03 -5.85
N ALA A 49 -3.67 11.51 -6.97
CA ALA A 49 -3.09 12.58 -7.76
C ALA A 49 -3.23 13.96 -7.09
N THR A 50 -4.36 14.23 -6.42
CA THR A 50 -4.66 15.56 -5.87
C THR A 50 -4.22 15.71 -4.41
N ASP A 51 -4.23 14.63 -3.64
CA ASP A 51 -3.83 14.62 -2.22
C ASP A 51 -3.00 13.36 -1.89
N PRO A 52 -1.75 13.26 -2.38
CA PRO A 52 -0.87 12.14 -2.07
C PRO A 52 -0.53 12.07 -0.58
N ILE A 53 -0.19 10.87 -0.10
CA ILE A 53 0.28 10.70 1.28
C ILE A 53 1.61 11.44 1.44
N ARG A 54 1.70 12.31 2.44
CA ARG A 54 2.84 13.20 2.68
C ARG A 54 3.86 12.64 3.66
N VAL A 55 3.41 11.73 4.53
CA VAL A 55 4.29 11.04 5.48
C VAL A 55 5.01 9.87 4.80
N PRO A 56 6.12 9.37 5.36
CA PRO A 56 6.80 8.21 4.81
C PRO A 56 5.88 6.99 4.72
N VAL A 57 6.00 6.23 3.63
CA VAL A 57 5.25 5.01 3.38
C VAL A 57 6.22 3.86 3.18
N THR A 58 5.98 2.74 3.84
CA THR A 58 6.62 1.46 3.53
C THR A 58 5.56 0.49 3.02
N ALA A 59 5.63 0.16 1.73
CA ALA A 59 4.69 -0.74 1.08
C ALA A 59 5.33 -2.12 0.92
N VAL A 60 4.88 -3.08 1.73
CA VAL A 60 5.30 -4.48 1.64
C VAL A 60 4.37 -5.21 0.70
N PHE A 61 4.94 -5.92 -0.27
CA PHE A 61 4.19 -6.68 -1.26
C PHE A 61 4.81 -8.04 -1.51
N SER A 62 4.05 -8.94 -2.12
CA SER A 62 4.52 -10.25 -2.54
C SER A 62 4.00 -10.59 -3.93
N ARG A 63 4.88 -11.09 -4.79
CA ARG A 63 4.47 -11.66 -6.09
C ARG A 63 3.75 -13.00 -5.94
N ARG A 64 3.77 -13.59 -4.74
CA ARG A 64 3.03 -14.80 -4.39
C ARG A 64 1.67 -14.51 -3.78
N ASP A 65 1.32 -13.23 -3.62
CA ASP A 65 -0.02 -12.82 -3.22
C ASP A 65 -1.01 -13.15 -4.34
N ARG A 66 -2.02 -13.97 -3.99
CA ARG A 66 -3.08 -14.36 -4.92
C ARG A 66 -4.42 -13.69 -4.60
N VAL A 67 -4.46 -12.87 -3.55
CA VAL A 67 -5.65 -12.11 -3.15
C VAL A 67 -5.61 -10.71 -3.72
N VAL A 68 -4.44 -10.05 -3.64
CA VAL A 68 -4.19 -8.73 -4.20
C VAL A 68 -3.10 -8.84 -5.26
N ALA A 69 -3.37 -8.32 -6.45
CA ALA A 69 -2.37 -8.25 -7.51
C ALA A 69 -1.22 -7.33 -7.06
N TRP A 70 0.00 -7.86 -7.00
CA TRP A 70 1.16 -7.14 -6.47
C TRP A 70 1.42 -5.76 -7.12
N PRO A 71 1.12 -5.52 -8.43
CA PRO A 71 1.32 -4.19 -9.02
C PRO A 71 0.42 -3.12 -8.39
N ALA A 72 -0.72 -3.51 -7.81
CA ALA A 72 -1.61 -2.61 -7.08
C ALA A 72 -1.04 -2.20 -5.71
N CYS A 73 -0.09 -2.96 -5.17
CA CYS A 73 0.60 -2.59 -3.93
C CYS A 73 1.73 -1.57 -4.14
N ILE A 74 2.04 -1.22 -5.39
CA ILE A 74 3.13 -0.29 -5.72
C ILE A 74 2.60 1.14 -5.72
N ASP A 75 2.79 1.85 -4.63
CA ASP A 75 2.47 3.27 -4.52
C ASP A 75 3.42 4.10 -5.40
N ARG A 76 2.85 4.81 -6.36
CA ARG A 76 3.57 5.65 -7.32
C ARG A 76 3.31 7.13 -7.15
N THR A 77 2.47 7.49 -6.21
CA THR A 77 1.98 8.86 -6.02
C THR A 77 2.54 9.53 -4.76
N SER A 78 2.73 8.78 -3.70
CA SER A 78 3.35 9.30 -2.48
C SER A 78 4.81 9.67 -2.70
N ARG A 79 5.25 10.75 -2.09
CA ARG A 79 6.60 11.32 -2.33
C ARG A 79 7.73 10.49 -1.71
N ARG A 80 7.47 9.87 -0.57
CA ARG A 80 8.46 9.14 0.23
C ARG A 80 7.98 7.70 0.42
N VAL A 81 8.32 6.82 -0.54
CA VAL A 81 7.88 5.43 -0.52
C VAL A 81 9.06 4.48 -0.60
N LEU A 82 9.08 3.51 0.31
CA LEU A 82 9.93 2.33 0.24
C LEU A 82 9.06 1.11 -0.12
N HIS A 83 9.42 0.40 -1.19
CA HIS A 83 8.78 -0.85 -1.56
C HIS A 83 9.63 -2.03 -1.09
N VAL A 84 9.03 -2.96 -0.36
CA VAL A 84 9.71 -4.15 0.17
C VAL A 84 9.01 -5.40 -0.34
N GLU A 85 9.72 -6.23 -1.13
CA GLU A 85 9.20 -7.50 -1.59
C GLU A 85 9.46 -8.60 -0.56
N VAL A 86 8.41 -9.37 -0.22
CA VAL A 86 8.48 -10.58 0.60
C VAL A 86 8.00 -11.79 -0.21
N ARG A 87 8.21 -13.00 0.31
CA ARG A 87 7.84 -14.24 -0.41
C ARG A 87 6.57 -14.90 0.13
N SER A 88 5.90 -14.29 1.05
CA SER A 88 4.72 -14.82 1.73
C SER A 88 3.48 -14.76 0.85
N SER A 89 2.50 -15.62 1.12
CA SER A 89 1.13 -15.47 0.60
C SER A 89 0.45 -14.27 1.27
N HIS A 90 -0.73 -13.86 0.78
CA HIS A 90 -1.50 -12.75 1.37
C HIS A 90 -1.71 -12.92 2.88
N ALA A 91 -2.32 -14.03 3.28
CA ALA A 91 -2.54 -14.33 4.70
C ALA A 91 -1.22 -14.56 5.46
N GLY A 92 -0.21 -15.13 4.79
CA GLY A 92 1.11 -15.36 5.36
C GLY A 92 1.85 -14.09 5.74
N MET A 93 1.61 -12.97 5.06
CA MET A 93 2.23 -11.68 5.41
C MET A 93 1.85 -11.22 6.82
N GLY A 94 0.68 -11.56 7.31
CA GLY A 94 0.24 -11.21 8.67
C GLY A 94 1.05 -11.89 9.79
N ILE A 95 1.75 -12.96 9.49
CA ILE A 95 2.57 -13.73 10.46
C ILE A 95 4.05 -13.86 10.02
N ASP A 96 4.44 -13.21 8.94
CA ASP A 96 5.80 -13.27 8.41
C ASP A 96 6.75 -12.41 9.25
N PRO A 97 7.82 -13.00 9.84
CA PRO A 97 8.80 -12.26 10.63
C PRO A 97 9.48 -11.12 9.85
N HIS A 98 9.67 -11.27 8.53
CA HIS A 98 10.26 -10.22 7.70
C HIS A 98 9.32 -9.01 7.56
N VAL A 99 8.00 -9.24 7.45
CA VAL A 99 7.00 -8.16 7.44
C VAL A 99 7.03 -7.42 8.76
N TRP A 100 7.04 -8.14 9.88
CA TRP A 100 7.08 -7.53 11.21
C TRP A 100 8.39 -6.78 11.48
N ALA A 101 9.53 -7.34 11.09
CA ALA A 101 10.82 -6.67 11.21
C ALA A 101 10.87 -5.39 10.36
N THR A 102 10.32 -5.43 9.15
CA THR A 102 10.19 -4.26 8.27
C THR A 102 9.30 -3.19 8.90
N ALA A 103 8.14 -3.58 9.43
CA ALA A 103 7.23 -2.66 10.10
C ALA A 103 7.87 -2.00 11.32
N ALA A 104 8.54 -2.79 12.16
CA ALA A 104 9.28 -2.28 13.33
C ALA A 104 10.36 -1.27 12.91
N ALA A 105 11.17 -1.62 11.91
CA ALA A 105 12.24 -0.74 11.42
C ALA A 105 11.68 0.57 10.81
N ALA A 106 10.52 0.52 10.16
CA ALA A 106 9.83 1.69 9.64
C ALA A 106 9.35 2.61 10.78
N ILE A 107 8.69 2.04 11.80
CA ILE A 107 8.19 2.78 12.97
C ILE A 107 9.34 3.42 13.74
N GLU A 108 10.46 2.73 13.89
CA GLU A 108 11.66 3.23 14.57
C GLU A 108 12.49 4.21 13.73
N GLY A 109 12.04 4.54 12.51
CA GLY A 109 12.76 5.47 11.61
C GLY A 109 14.07 4.92 11.06
N ARG A 110 14.30 3.60 11.15
CA ARG A 110 15.52 2.94 10.67
C ARG A 110 15.49 2.65 9.16
N LEU A 111 14.33 2.74 8.53
CA LEU A 111 14.17 2.62 7.08
C LEU A 111 14.08 4.00 6.44
N GLY A 112 15.10 4.37 5.68
CA GLY A 112 15.07 5.57 4.86
C GLY A 112 14.14 5.37 3.65
N ALA A 113 13.00 6.05 3.64
CA ALA A 113 12.24 6.19 2.41
C ALA A 113 12.98 7.17 1.49
N THR A 114 13.36 6.73 0.30
CA THR A 114 13.96 7.60 -0.72
C THR A 114 12.91 8.61 -1.19
N GLU A 115 13.24 9.89 -1.14
CA GLU A 115 12.41 10.91 -1.78
C GLU A 115 12.48 10.72 -3.30
N ARG A 116 11.32 10.70 -3.95
CA ARG A 116 11.27 10.83 -5.40
C ARG A 116 11.46 12.29 -5.76
N PRO A 117 12.26 12.57 -6.80
CA PRO A 117 12.44 13.91 -7.31
C PRO A 117 11.13 14.51 -7.86
#